data_b521dcff0d5a638669cb164d98b5f7f0
#
_entry.id   b521dcff0d5a638669cb164d98b5f7f0
#
_cell.length_a   1.000
_cell.length_b   1.000
_cell.length_c   1.000
_cell.angle_alpha   90.00
_cell.angle_beta   90.00
_cell.angle_gamma   90.00
#
_symmetry.space_group_name_H-M   'P 1'
#
loop_
_entity.id
_entity.type
_entity.pdbx_description
1 polymer ?
#
loop_
_entity_poly.entity_id
_entity_poly.type
_entity_poly.pdbx_seq_one_letter_code
_entity_poly.pdbx_strand_id
1 'polypeptide(L)'
;MDFSLTEEQREWQHKARRFADEELKPLTLERDRIADPRQTFDWEIIKKGSRLGFRTLAVPKAYGGHGADLVTQTIVMAELARGDNAISKTFCQCWKWSQLITIICNQDQQDRFIRPFMADDTYLLGYAATEPNASSDNRMPPESDPKAGWKLKAERNGDDWLINGEKMLIANGSVAKLFFVNTRTNPNVSIREGTTLFLVPSDTPGFRVGKVFNKNGWRFYQNAELIFDNARVPHANVIGEVNGGHKARAADTSQFGDIELAGIALGICDAALEMGLQYARKTTREGRVLSAHQTVQLRLSEMQVLTEALRSFVLRTAWERELASQPGAKSKDYVNAQLVMIFAKSSVQRVTQLNLDLHRAIGAMDEAADKLARDAAIWTHLAGSTLLNIIAAKTLING
;
A
#
# COMPACT_ATOMS: atom_id res chain seq x y z
N MET A 1 24.57 -16.98 -4.33
CA MET A 1 23.26 -16.32 -4.33
C MET A 1 23.06 -15.82 -5.75
N ASP A 2 22.03 -16.27 -6.43
CA ASP A 2 21.69 -15.80 -7.78
C ASP A 2 20.66 -14.67 -7.64
N PHE A 3 20.99 -13.49 -8.19
CA PHE A 3 20.12 -12.31 -8.20
C PHE A 3 19.42 -12.11 -9.56
N SER A 4 19.56 -13.07 -10.47
CA SER A 4 18.91 -13.03 -11.79
C SER A 4 17.40 -13.20 -11.63
N LEU A 5 16.64 -12.39 -12.31
CA LEU A 5 15.19 -12.59 -12.40
C LEU A 5 14.88 -13.83 -13.22
N THR A 6 13.87 -14.58 -12.81
CA THR A 6 13.31 -15.66 -13.62
C THR A 6 12.67 -15.13 -14.90
N GLU A 7 12.38 -15.99 -15.87
CA GLU A 7 11.66 -15.61 -17.09
C GLU A 7 10.29 -14.98 -16.77
N GLU A 8 9.51 -15.63 -15.91
CA GLU A 8 8.20 -15.15 -15.47
C GLU A 8 8.31 -13.77 -14.79
N GLN A 9 9.33 -13.53 -13.94
CA GLN A 9 9.57 -12.23 -13.30
C GLN A 9 9.92 -11.16 -14.33
N ARG A 10 10.73 -11.46 -15.35
CA ARG A 10 11.03 -10.52 -16.44
C ARG A 10 9.80 -10.19 -17.28
N GLU A 11 8.97 -11.17 -17.59
CA GLU A 11 7.71 -10.95 -18.32
C GLU A 11 6.78 -10.01 -17.56
N TRP A 12 6.59 -10.22 -16.24
CA TRP A 12 5.81 -9.34 -15.40
C TRP A 12 6.41 -7.95 -15.29
N GLN A 13 7.74 -7.85 -15.16
CA GLN A 13 8.44 -6.56 -15.16
C GLN A 13 8.21 -5.79 -16.44
N HIS A 14 8.41 -6.42 -17.60
CA HIS A 14 8.20 -5.78 -18.90
C HIS A 14 6.75 -5.36 -19.11
N LYS A 15 5.79 -6.19 -18.71
CA LYS A 15 4.36 -5.88 -18.78
C LYS A 15 4.01 -4.65 -17.94
N ALA A 16 4.47 -4.61 -16.67
CA ALA A 16 4.22 -3.51 -15.77
C ALA A 16 4.91 -2.22 -16.23
N ARG A 17 6.17 -2.31 -16.69
CA ARG A 17 6.92 -1.18 -17.25
C ARG A 17 6.22 -0.57 -18.46
N ARG A 18 5.79 -1.40 -19.40
CA ARG A 18 5.07 -0.93 -20.58
C ARG A 18 3.76 -0.23 -20.20
N PHE A 19 2.97 -0.82 -19.32
CA PHE A 19 1.75 -0.18 -18.83
C PHE A 19 2.02 1.14 -18.12
N ALA A 20 3.09 1.21 -17.30
CA ALA A 20 3.52 2.44 -16.64
C ALA A 20 3.90 3.53 -17.63
N ASP A 21 4.67 3.21 -18.69
CA ASP A 21 5.15 4.17 -19.67
C ASP A 21 4.05 4.64 -20.63
N GLU A 22 3.21 3.71 -21.12
CA GLU A 22 2.22 3.99 -22.15
C GLU A 22 0.90 4.53 -21.60
N GLU A 23 0.49 4.09 -20.41
CA GLU A 23 -0.84 4.38 -19.86
C GLU A 23 -0.80 5.27 -18.60
N LEU A 24 0.17 5.08 -17.69
CA LEU A 24 0.17 5.81 -16.42
C LEU A 24 0.86 7.17 -16.51
N LYS A 25 2.09 7.23 -17.04
CA LYS A 25 2.86 8.48 -17.13
C LYS A 25 2.12 9.60 -17.89
N PRO A 26 1.41 9.34 -19.01
CA PRO A 26 0.65 10.37 -19.69
C PRO A 26 -0.48 10.98 -18.85
N LEU A 27 -1.09 10.18 -17.95
CA LEU A 27 -2.27 10.59 -17.17
C LEU A 27 -1.91 11.18 -15.79
N THR A 28 -0.76 10.83 -15.24
CA THR A 28 -0.45 11.09 -13.83
C THR A 28 -0.51 12.58 -13.46
N LEU A 29 0.01 13.48 -14.32
CA LEU A 29 -0.01 14.94 -14.09
C LEU A 29 -1.40 15.54 -14.29
N GLU A 30 -2.12 15.10 -15.31
CA GLU A 30 -3.49 15.54 -15.55
C GLU A 30 -4.37 15.25 -14.32
N ARG A 31 -4.30 14.03 -13.80
CA ARG A 31 -5.06 13.60 -12.62
C ARG A 31 -4.63 14.30 -11.34
N ASP A 32 -3.34 14.58 -11.19
CA ASP A 32 -2.81 15.30 -10.02
C ASP A 32 -3.34 16.75 -9.93
N ARG A 33 -3.64 17.40 -11.05
CA ARG A 33 -4.15 18.78 -11.12
C ARG A 33 -5.66 18.92 -10.83
N ILE A 34 -6.43 17.85 -10.88
CA ILE A 34 -7.88 17.89 -10.66
C ILE A 34 -8.15 18.33 -9.21
N ALA A 35 -8.90 19.43 -9.05
CA ALA A 35 -9.17 20.02 -7.73
C ALA A 35 -10.04 19.13 -6.83
N ASP A 36 -11.12 18.56 -7.38
CA ASP A 36 -12.01 17.65 -6.66
C ASP A 36 -11.38 16.25 -6.54
N PRO A 37 -11.03 15.77 -5.33
CA PRO A 37 -10.40 14.48 -5.15
C PRO A 37 -11.25 13.30 -5.63
N ARG A 38 -12.59 13.44 -5.73
CA ARG A 38 -13.46 12.39 -6.25
C ARG A 38 -13.28 12.15 -7.75
N GLN A 39 -12.86 13.18 -8.48
CA GLN A 39 -12.68 13.14 -9.94
C GLN A 39 -11.28 12.75 -10.36
N THR A 40 -10.32 12.64 -9.43
CA THR A 40 -8.95 12.21 -9.74
C THR A 40 -8.88 10.75 -10.18
N PHE A 41 -9.83 9.91 -9.75
CA PHE A 41 -9.83 8.47 -10.03
C PHE A 41 -10.33 8.17 -11.45
N ASP A 42 -9.68 7.24 -12.12
CA ASP A 42 -10.00 6.85 -13.49
C ASP A 42 -10.27 5.34 -13.57
N TRP A 43 -11.53 4.98 -13.78
CA TRP A 43 -11.95 3.60 -13.88
C TRP A 43 -11.44 2.89 -15.14
N GLU A 44 -11.21 3.62 -16.23
CA GLU A 44 -10.72 2.99 -17.47
C GLU A 44 -9.30 2.48 -17.30
N ILE A 45 -8.44 3.23 -16.60
CA ILE A 45 -7.09 2.78 -16.30
C ILE A 45 -7.09 1.56 -15.35
N ILE A 46 -8.01 1.55 -14.37
CA ILE A 46 -8.16 0.41 -13.46
C ILE A 46 -8.64 -0.84 -14.21
N LYS A 47 -9.62 -0.72 -15.09
CA LYS A 47 -10.09 -1.84 -15.92
C LYS A 47 -8.99 -2.37 -16.84
N LYS A 48 -8.24 -1.47 -17.51
CA LYS A 48 -7.08 -1.87 -18.34
C LYS A 48 -6.06 -2.67 -17.54
N GLY A 49 -5.64 -2.15 -16.38
CA GLY A 49 -4.68 -2.83 -15.51
C GLY A 49 -5.23 -4.15 -14.94
N SER A 50 -6.54 -4.21 -14.62
CA SER A 50 -7.21 -5.45 -14.18
C SER A 50 -7.18 -6.54 -15.25
N ARG A 51 -7.47 -6.19 -16.51
CA ARG A 51 -7.43 -7.12 -17.65
C ARG A 51 -6.02 -7.62 -17.95
N LEU A 52 -5.00 -6.81 -17.64
CA LEU A 52 -3.60 -7.23 -17.71
C LEU A 52 -3.17 -8.13 -16.54
N GLY A 53 -4.05 -8.35 -15.56
CA GLY A 53 -3.82 -9.22 -14.40
C GLY A 53 -3.26 -8.52 -13.17
N PHE A 54 -3.03 -7.19 -13.21
CA PHE A 54 -2.41 -6.50 -12.07
C PHE A 54 -3.28 -6.54 -10.81
N ARG A 55 -4.60 -6.47 -10.92
CA ARG A 55 -5.49 -6.53 -9.76
C ARG A 55 -5.46 -7.89 -9.05
N THR A 56 -5.36 -8.97 -9.83
CA THR A 56 -5.43 -10.36 -9.36
C THR A 56 -4.06 -11.06 -9.27
N LEU A 57 -2.97 -10.28 -9.37
CA LEU A 57 -1.59 -10.76 -9.44
C LEU A 57 -1.25 -11.74 -8.30
N ALA A 58 -1.65 -11.41 -7.09
CA ALA A 58 -1.31 -12.18 -5.90
C ALA A 58 -2.31 -13.30 -5.56
N VAL A 59 -3.50 -13.31 -6.20
CA VAL A 59 -4.50 -14.36 -5.95
C VAL A 59 -3.94 -15.72 -6.35
N PRO A 60 -4.04 -16.76 -5.49
CA PRO A 60 -3.54 -18.09 -5.83
C PRO A 60 -4.15 -18.66 -7.13
N LYS A 61 -3.35 -19.42 -7.88
CA LYS A 61 -3.76 -20.06 -9.14
C LYS A 61 -5.03 -20.93 -9.00
N ALA A 62 -5.21 -21.56 -7.83
CA ALA A 62 -6.40 -22.34 -7.50
C ALA A 62 -7.71 -21.53 -7.55
N TYR A 63 -7.65 -20.22 -7.41
CA TYR A 63 -8.81 -19.31 -7.51
C TYR A 63 -8.85 -18.55 -8.85
N GLY A 64 -7.99 -18.93 -9.81
CA GLY A 64 -7.91 -18.30 -11.13
C GLY A 64 -7.03 -17.04 -11.19
N GLY A 65 -6.28 -16.75 -10.13
CA GLY A 65 -5.28 -15.68 -10.12
C GLY A 65 -3.92 -16.11 -10.66
N HIS A 66 -2.93 -15.24 -10.53
CA HIS A 66 -1.57 -15.51 -11.05
C HIS A 66 -0.64 -16.16 -10.02
N GLY A 67 -0.95 -16.06 -8.72
CA GLY A 67 -0.17 -16.67 -7.64
C GLY A 67 1.26 -16.14 -7.58
N ALA A 68 1.47 -14.87 -7.94
CA ALA A 68 2.78 -14.26 -7.94
C ALA A 68 3.40 -14.23 -6.54
N ASP A 69 4.68 -14.58 -6.43
CA ASP A 69 5.45 -14.52 -5.20
C ASP A 69 5.74 -13.06 -4.77
N LEU A 70 6.25 -12.86 -3.56
CA LEU A 70 6.53 -11.52 -3.03
C LEU A 70 7.60 -10.78 -3.84
N VAL A 71 8.55 -11.47 -4.46
CA VAL A 71 9.57 -10.86 -5.32
C VAL A 71 8.92 -10.33 -6.59
N THR A 72 8.10 -11.13 -7.26
CA THR A 72 7.33 -10.73 -8.45
C THR A 72 6.39 -9.56 -8.12
N GLN A 73 5.66 -9.64 -7.01
CA GLN A 73 4.80 -8.55 -6.54
C GLN A 73 5.61 -7.25 -6.32
N THR A 74 6.80 -7.34 -5.71
CA THR A 74 7.69 -6.19 -5.46
C THR A 74 8.17 -5.56 -6.77
N ILE A 75 8.56 -6.36 -7.75
CA ILE A 75 8.97 -5.90 -9.08
C ILE A 75 7.83 -5.16 -9.77
N VAL A 76 6.64 -5.77 -9.82
CA VAL A 76 5.47 -5.19 -10.48
C VAL A 76 5.04 -3.88 -9.81
N MET A 77 5.01 -3.86 -8.46
CA MET A 77 4.62 -2.63 -7.76
C MET A 77 5.60 -1.48 -7.98
N ALA A 78 6.91 -1.76 -8.05
CA ALA A 78 7.92 -0.74 -8.33
C ALA A 78 7.76 -0.18 -9.76
N GLU A 79 7.57 -1.04 -10.76
CA GLU A 79 7.37 -0.60 -12.14
C GLU A 79 6.08 0.21 -12.33
N LEU A 80 4.98 -0.21 -11.70
CA LEU A 80 3.74 0.56 -11.70
C LEU A 80 3.91 1.92 -11.01
N ALA A 81 4.60 1.94 -9.85
CA ALA A 81 4.85 3.15 -9.08
C ALA A 81 5.79 4.14 -9.80
N ARG A 82 6.67 3.66 -10.69
CA ARG A 82 7.48 4.49 -11.59
C ARG A 82 6.59 5.29 -12.56
N GLY A 83 5.43 4.77 -12.95
CA GLY A 83 4.42 5.48 -13.72
C GLY A 83 3.53 6.36 -12.85
N ASP A 84 2.89 5.76 -11.86
CA ASP A 84 2.10 6.45 -10.82
C ASP A 84 1.99 5.58 -9.56
N ASN A 85 2.52 6.09 -8.45
CA ASN A 85 2.55 5.40 -7.17
C ASN A 85 1.15 5.15 -6.57
N ALA A 86 0.20 6.04 -6.82
CA ALA A 86 -1.16 5.93 -6.32
C ALA A 86 -1.93 4.81 -7.02
N ILE A 87 -1.71 4.62 -8.33
CA ILE A 87 -2.29 3.50 -9.10
C ILE A 87 -1.63 2.18 -8.68
N SER A 88 -0.30 2.16 -8.52
CA SER A 88 0.39 1.00 -7.95
C SER A 88 -0.23 0.59 -6.63
N LYS A 89 -0.42 1.53 -5.70
CA LYS A 89 -1.03 1.27 -4.39
C LYS A 89 -2.46 0.77 -4.49
N THR A 90 -3.24 1.25 -5.45
CA THR A 90 -4.62 0.79 -5.69
C THR A 90 -4.68 -0.71 -5.98
N PHE A 91 -3.78 -1.23 -6.82
CA PHE A 91 -3.68 -2.66 -7.12
C PHE A 91 -3.07 -3.46 -5.95
N CYS A 92 -1.98 -2.97 -5.36
CA CYS A 92 -1.33 -3.64 -4.22
C CYS A 92 -2.27 -3.85 -3.03
N GLN A 93 -3.18 -2.91 -2.80
CA GLN A 93 -4.22 -3.06 -1.78
C GLN A 93 -5.10 -4.30 -2.02
N CYS A 94 -5.37 -4.63 -3.28
CA CYS A 94 -6.11 -5.83 -3.63
C CYS A 94 -5.30 -7.11 -3.38
N TRP A 95 -3.97 -7.11 -3.60
CA TRP A 95 -3.12 -8.29 -3.41
C TRP A 95 -3.16 -8.80 -1.97
N LYS A 96 -2.89 -7.90 -1.03
CA LYS A 96 -2.90 -8.24 0.39
C LYS A 96 -4.22 -8.85 0.83
N TRP A 97 -5.32 -8.16 0.51
CA TRP A 97 -6.61 -8.52 1.07
C TRP A 97 -7.25 -9.72 0.36
N SER A 98 -7.01 -9.92 -0.93
CA SER A 98 -7.42 -11.12 -1.62
C SER A 98 -6.68 -12.37 -1.12
N GLN A 99 -5.36 -12.28 -0.88
CA GLN A 99 -4.61 -13.37 -0.26
C GLN A 99 -5.13 -13.68 1.15
N LEU A 100 -5.43 -12.65 1.95
CA LEU A 100 -5.96 -12.86 3.29
C LEU A 100 -7.30 -13.60 3.27
N ILE A 101 -8.20 -13.29 2.33
CA ILE A 101 -9.45 -14.05 2.16
C ILE A 101 -9.14 -15.54 1.92
N THR A 102 -8.16 -15.85 1.07
CA THR A 102 -7.85 -17.26 0.76
C THR A 102 -7.18 -18.01 1.91
N ILE A 103 -6.58 -17.31 2.88
CA ILE A 103 -5.86 -17.91 4.02
C ILE A 103 -6.77 -18.09 5.25
N ILE A 104 -7.58 -17.07 5.59
CA ILE A 104 -8.28 -17.03 6.89
C ILE A 104 -9.80 -17.15 6.80
N CYS A 105 -10.39 -16.93 5.62
CA CYS A 105 -11.83 -17.05 5.44
C CYS A 105 -12.24 -18.51 5.22
N ASN A 106 -13.43 -18.86 5.67
CA ASN A 106 -14.03 -20.16 5.38
C ASN A 106 -14.50 -20.26 3.92
N GLN A 107 -14.89 -21.46 3.49
CA GLN A 107 -15.27 -21.74 2.10
C GLN A 107 -16.46 -20.87 1.64
N ASP A 108 -17.48 -20.69 2.49
CA ASP A 108 -18.63 -19.82 2.17
C ASP A 108 -18.19 -18.36 1.92
N GLN A 109 -17.34 -17.82 2.78
CA GLN A 109 -16.79 -16.47 2.63
C GLN A 109 -15.92 -16.36 1.36
N GLN A 110 -15.08 -17.36 1.09
CA GLN A 110 -14.28 -17.40 -0.14
C GLN A 110 -15.18 -17.40 -1.39
N ASP A 111 -16.19 -18.22 -1.42
CA ASP A 111 -17.13 -18.30 -2.55
C ASP A 111 -17.91 -17.00 -2.75
N ARG A 112 -18.35 -16.34 -1.67
CA ARG A 112 -19.09 -15.06 -1.73
C ARG A 112 -18.23 -13.86 -2.10
N PHE A 113 -16.93 -13.85 -1.82
CA PHE A 113 -16.10 -12.68 -1.97
C PHE A 113 -14.96 -12.82 -3.00
N ILE A 114 -14.33 -13.99 -3.12
CA ILE A 114 -13.26 -14.18 -4.12
C ILE A 114 -13.85 -14.32 -5.54
N ARG A 115 -14.93 -15.06 -5.73
CA ARG A 115 -15.51 -15.23 -7.07
C ARG A 115 -15.97 -13.90 -7.68
N PRO A 116 -16.74 -13.03 -7.00
CA PRO A 116 -17.07 -11.71 -7.54
C PRO A 116 -15.84 -10.83 -7.75
N PHE A 117 -14.86 -10.88 -6.83
CA PHE A 117 -13.60 -10.16 -6.99
C PHE A 117 -12.86 -10.58 -8.27
N MET A 118 -12.81 -11.88 -8.58
CA MET A 118 -12.15 -12.35 -9.80
C MET A 118 -12.90 -11.95 -11.08
N ALA A 119 -14.24 -11.97 -11.05
CA ALA A 119 -15.08 -11.77 -12.23
C ALA A 119 -15.24 -10.30 -12.66
N ASP A 120 -15.00 -9.34 -11.77
CA ASP A 120 -15.29 -7.93 -11.99
C ASP A 120 -14.02 -7.07 -11.97
N ASP A 121 -13.63 -6.52 -13.12
CA ASP A 121 -12.45 -5.68 -13.30
C ASP A 121 -12.43 -4.41 -12.42
N THR A 122 -13.59 -4.02 -11.88
CA THR A 122 -13.76 -2.86 -10.99
C THR A 122 -13.85 -3.23 -9.52
N TYR A 123 -13.75 -4.51 -9.16
CA TYR A 123 -13.87 -4.94 -7.77
C TYR A 123 -12.57 -4.66 -7.00
N LEU A 124 -12.51 -3.54 -6.32
CA LEU A 124 -11.40 -3.17 -5.47
C LEU A 124 -11.68 -3.52 -4.01
N LEU A 125 -10.61 -3.70 -3.24
CA LEU A 125 -10.65 -4.05 -1.83
C LEU A 125 -10.12 -2.90 -0.96
N GLY A 126 -10.68 -2.74 0.24
CA GLY A 126 -10.29 -1.75 1.22
C GLY A 126 -10.09 -2.34 2.62
N TYR A 127 -9.30 -1.65 3.45
CA TYR A 127 -9.08 -2.02 4.84
C TYR A 127 -9.35 -0.83 5.77
N ALA A 128 -10.31 -0.99 6.65
CA ALA A 128 -10.81 0.06 7.52
C ALA A 128 -10.30 -0.13 8.95
N ALA A 129 -9.17 0.50 9.26
CA ALA A 129 -8.56 0.48 10.60
C ALA A 129 -8.61 1.85 11.28
N THR A 130 -8.10 2.88 10.59
CA THR A 130 -7.91 4.23 11.15
C THR A 130 -9.23 4.90 11.49
N GLU A 131 -9.28 5.53 12.64
CA GLU A 131 -10.38 6.36 13.15
C GLU A 131 -9.88 7.78 13.45
N PRO A 132 -10.74 8.78 13.66
CA PRO A 132 -10.31 10.14 13.98
C PRO A 132 -9.33 10.25 15.13
N ASN A 133 -9.47 9.41 16.15
CA ASN A 133 -8.65 9.43 17.36
C ASN A 133 -7.86 8.13 17.60
N ALA A 134 -7.75 7.24 16.61
CA ALA A 134 -7.01 5.99 16.74
C ALA A 134 -6.41 5.55 15.40
N SER A 135 -5.09 5.47 15.31
CA SER A 135 -4.40 5.08 14.07
C SER A 135 -3.27 4.08 14.32
N SER A 136 -2.11 4.52 14.79
CA SER A 136 -0.95 3.67 15.06
C SER A 136 -1.11 2.79 16.30
N ASP A 137 -2.09 3.03 17.14
CA ASP A 137 -2.43 2.24 18.34
C ASP A 137 -2.60 0.75 18.03
N ASN A 138 -3.00 0.43 16.81
CA ASN A 138 -3.13 -0.95 16.34
C ASN A 138 -1.78 -1.69 16.16
N ARG A 139 -0.67 -0.97 16.09
CA ARG A 139 0.68 -1.56 16.01
C ARG A 139 1.32 -1.73 17.38
N MET A 140 1.03 -0.81 18.30
CA MET A 140 1.45 -0.87 19.70
C MET A 140 0.26 -0.60 20.62
N PRO A 141 -0.74 -1.46 20.65
CA PRO A 141 -1.89 -1.23 21.50
C PRO A 141 -1.47 -1.25 22.97
N PRO A 142 -1.97 -0.33 23.78
CA PRO A 142 -1.87 -0.44 25.23
C PRO A 142 -2.49 -1.75 25.67
N GLU A 143 -1.71 -2.59 26.36
CA GLU A 143 -2.13 -3.98 26.63
C GLU A 143 -3.27 -4.07 27.65
N SER A 144 -3.44 -3.04 28.47
CA SER A 144 -4.35 -3.06 29.60
C SER A 144 -5.41 -1.96 29.66
N ASP A 145 -5.37 -0.95 28.76
CA ASP A 145 -6.38 0.13 28.76
C ASP A 145 -7.49 -0.14 27.76
N PRO A 146 -8.70 -0.54 28.25
CA PRO A 146 -9.85 -0.76 27.38
C PRO A 146 -10.35 0.51 26.67
N LYS A 147 -9.95 1.72 27.13
CA LYS A 147 -10.34 2.99 26.52
C LYS A 147 -9.47 3.37 25.32
N ALA A 148 -8.29 2.76 25.16
CA ALA A 148 -7.39 3.06 24.06
C ALA A 148 -7.80 2.38 22.76
N GLY A 149 -7.35 2.95 21.63
CA GLY A 149 -7.52 2.37 20.29
C GLY A 149 -8.92 2.59 19.70
N TRP A 150 -9.33 1.66 18.87
CA TRP A 150 -10.55 1.78 18.06
C TRP A 150 -11.84 1.89 18.88
N LYS A 151 -12.77 2.71 18.38
CA LYS A 151 -14.08 3.00 18.98
C LYS A 151 -15.26 2.56 18.13
N LEU A 152 -15.08 2.25 16.84
CA LEU A 152 -16.15 1.75 15.97
C LEU A 152 -16.77 0.51 16.60
N LYS A 153 -18.02 0.61 17.04
CA LYS A 153 -18.73 -0.45 17.77
C LYS A 153 -19.36 -1.45 16.80
N ALA A 154 -19.41 -2.71 17.21
CA ALA A 154 -20.29 -3.71 16.64
C ALA A 154 -21.04 -4.43 17.75
N GLU A 155 -22.35 -4.39 17.70
CA GLU A 155 -23.24 -4.99 18.70
C GLU A 155 -24.10 -6.07 18.06
N ARG A 156 -24.26 -7.20 18.73
CA ARG A 156 -25.04 -8.34 18.23
C ARG A 156 -26.53 -7.99 18.20
N ASN A 157 -27.19 -8.29 17.08
CA ASN A 157 -28.63 -8.11 16.90
C ASN A 157 -29.21 -9.34 16.17
N GLY A 158 -29.64 -10.33 16.93
CA GLY A 158 -30.08 -11.62 16.37
C GLY A 158 -28.93 -12.32 15.62
N ASP A 159 -29.14 -12.63 14.35
CA ASP A 159 -28.14 -13.25 13.48
C ASP A 159 -27.20 -12.23 12.80
N ASP A 160 -27.45 -10.96 13.00
CA ASP A 160 -26.66 -9.88 12.44
C ASP A 160 -25.85 -9.13 13.52
N TRP A 161 -25.03 -8.19 13.03
CA TRP A 161 -24.34 -7.19 13.81
C TRP A 161 -24.75 -5.80 13.34
N LEU A 162 -24.95 -4.88 14.26
CA LEU A 162 -25.12 -3.46 13.98
C LEU A 162 -23.79 -2.74 14.24
N ILE A 163 -23.23 -2.18 13.20
CA ILE A 163 -21.97 -1.44 13.27
C ILE A 163 -22.29 0.06 13.30
N ASN A 164 -21.69 0.79 14.27
CA ASN A 164 -21.91 2.21 14.48
C ASN A 164 -20.60 2.97 14.72
N GLY A 165 -20.44 4.08 14.03
CA GLY A 165 -19.29 4.99 14.12
C GLY A 165 -18.67 5.29 12.77
N GLU A 166 -17.38 5.65 12.78
CA GLU A 166 -16.71 6.09 11.57
C GLU A 166 -15.26 5.60 11.47
N LYS A 167 -14.78 5.45 10.26
CA LYS A 167 -13.38 5.24 9.91
C LYS A 167 -12.91 6.37 8.99
N MET A 168 -11.64 6.72 9.04
CA MET A 168 -11.09 7.80 8.20
C MET A 168 -9.82 7.39 7.48
N LEU A 169 -9.48 8.11 6.43
CA LEU A 169 -8.29 7.90 5.60
C LEU A 169 -8.22 6.48 5.00
N ILE A 170 -9.36 5.86 4.79
CA ILE A 170 -9.41 4.46 4.36
C ILE A 170 -8.97 4.33 2.91
N ALA A 171 -8.04 3.43 2.70
CA ALA A 171 -7.46 3.05 1.42
C ALA A 171 -8.52 2.49 0.47
N ASN A 172 -8.56 2.98 -0.77
CA ASN A 172 -9.63 2.71 -1.75
C ASN A 172 -11.04 3.04 -1.20
N GLY A 173 -11.13 3.93 -0.20
CA GLY A 173 -12.33 4.11 0.60
C GLY A 173 -13.59 4.52 -0.17
N SER A 174 -13.45 5.27 -1.27
CA SER A 174 -14.60 5.67 -2.11
C SER A 174 -14.85 4.76 -3.31
N VAL A 175 -13.98 3.76 -3.55
CA VAL A 175 -14.00 2.95 -4.79
C VAL A 175 -13.99 1.44 -4.54
N ALA A 176 -13.69 0.98 -3.32
CA ALA A 176 -13.72 -0.43 -2.99
C ALA A 176 -15.15 -0.95 -2.86
N LYS A 177 -15.37 -2.20 -3.29
CA LYS A 177 -16.65 -2.92 -3.18
C LYS A 177 -16.73 -3.81 -1.94
N LEU A 178 -15.59 -4.10 -1.31
CA LEU A 178 -15.50 -4.89 -0.08
C LEU A 178 -14.47 -4.30 0.86
N PHE A 179 -14.83 -4.17 2.12
CA PHE A 179 -13.97 -3.66 3.17
C PHE A 179 -13.74 -4.70 4.27
N PHE A 180 -12.48 -4.80 4.72
CA PHE A 180 -12.12 -5.45 5.96
C PHE A 180 -12.22 -4.41 7.07
N VAL A 181 -13.18 -4.56 7.97
CA VAL A 181 -13.50 -3.54 8.98
C VAL A 181 -13.18 -4.05 10.38
N ASN A 182 -12.23 -3.38 11.06
CA ASN A 182 -11.96 -3.64 12.47
C ASN A 182 -12.98 -2.91 13.34
N THR A 183 -13.65 -3.64 14.21
CA THR A 183 -14.66 -3.11 15.11
C THR A 183 -14.35 -3.46 16.55
N ARG A 184 -14.95 -2.74 17.49
CA ARG A 184 -14.92 -2.99 18.92
C ARG A 184 -16.17 -3.77 19.31
N THR A 185 -16.03 -5.07 19.55
CA THR A 185 -17.11 -5.95 19.99
C THR A 185 -17.14 -6.15 21.51
N ASN A 186 -16.00 -5.98 22.20
CA ASN A 186 -15.94 -5.91 23.65
C ASN A 186 -15.18 -4.65 24.11
N PRO A 187 -15.88 -3.62 24.62
CA PRO A 187 -15.26 -2.38 25.06
C PRO A 187 -14.55 -2.48 26.42
N ASN A 188 -14.73 -3.58 27.18
CA ASN A 188 -14.25 -3.72 28.56
C ASN A 188 -12.83 -4.32 28.63
N VAL A 189 -12.27 -4.75 27.51
CA VAL A 189 -10.93 -5.35 27.40
C VAL A 189 -10.08 -4.58 26.38
N SER A 190 -8.80 -4.90 26.26
CA SER A 190 -7.90 -4.25 25.29
C SER A 190 -8.37 -4.45 23.85
N ILE A 191 -7.85 -3.63 22.90
CA ILE A 191 -8.16 -3.84 21.47
C ILE A 191 -7.66 -5.18 20.93
N ARG A 192 -6.68 -5.81 21.56
CA ARG A 192 -6.22 -7.16 21.18
C ARG A 192 -7.28 -8.23 21.45
N GLU A 193 -8.00 -8.08 22.56
CA GLU A 193 -8.95 -9.06 23.07
C GLU A 193 -10.40 -8.71 22.74
N GLY A 194 -10.68 -7.44 22.37
CA GLY A 194 -12.04 -6.93 22.19
C GLY A 194 -12.37 -6.49 20.78
N THR A 195 -11.57 -6.88 19.76
CA THR A 195 -11.85 -6.52 18.37
C THR A 195 -12.26 -7.71 17.53
N THR A 196 -13.21 -7.46 16.61
CA THR A 196 -13.65 -8.40 15.59
C THR A 196 -13.40 -7.81 14.22
N LEU A 197 -12.98 -8.64 13.27
CA LEU A 197 -12.77 -8.27 11.88
C LEU A 197 -13.96 -8.74 11.04
N PHE A 198 -14.58 -7.82 10.30
CA PHE A 198 -15.73 -8.09 9.44
C PHE A 198 -15.41 -7.87 7.97
N LEU A 199 -16.02 -8.67 7.10
CA LEU A 199 -16.15 -8.40 5.67
C LEU A 199 -17.44 -7.58 5.46
N VAL A 200 -17.30 -6.33 5.00
CA VAL A 200 -18.41 -5.41 4.80
C VAL A 200 -18.46 -4.97 3.35
N PRO A 201 -19.43 -5.46 2.55
CA PRO A 201 -19.70 -4.96 1.21
C PRO A 201 -20.08 -3.48 1.21
N SER A 202 -19.74 -2.77 0.13
CA SER A 202 -20.01 -1.32 0.02
C SER A 202 -21.52 -0.98 -0.12
N ASP A 203 -22.35 -1.95 -0.45
CA ASP A 203 -23.81 -1.85 -0.54
C ASP A 203 -24.55 -2.26 0.75
N THR A 204 -23.81 -2.50 1.84
CA THR A 204 -24.39 -2.85 3.14
C THR A 204 -25.35 -1.75 3.63
N PRO A 205 -26.61 -2.08 3.97
CA PRO A 205 -27.55 -1.09 4.52
C PRO A 205 -26.99 -0.43 5.77
N GLY A 206 -27.03 0.91 5.82
CA GLY A 206 -26.47 1.71 6.90
C GLY A 206 -24.98 2.05 6.74
N PHE A 207 -24.31 1.54 5.68
CA PHE A 207 -22.97 1.95 5.30
C PHE A 207 -23.01 3.06 4.24
N ARG A 208 -22.13 4.05 4.35
CA ARG A 208 -21.90 5.06 3.30
C ARG A 208 -20.48 5.60 3.31
N VAL A 209 -20.04 6.04 2.16
CA VAL A 209 -18.79 6.82 2.00
C VAL A 209 -19.06 8.28 2.39
N GLY A 210 -18.21 8.82 3.24
CA GLY A 210 -18.23 10.21 3.65
C GLY A 210 -17.34 11.10 2.78
N LYS A 211 -16.46 11.89 3.42
CA LYS A 211 -15.51 12.78 2.75
C LYS A 211 -14.42 11.98 2.03
N VAL A 212 -14.11 12.37 0.79
CA VAL A 212 -12.89 11.96 0.10
C VAL A 212 -11.82 13.01 0.37
N PHE A 213 -10.64 12.59 0.84
CA PHE A 213 -9.59 13.50 1.28
C PHE A 213 -8.79 14.06 0.12
N ASN A 214 -8.69 15.39 0.06
CA ASN A 214 -7.81 16.09 -0.86
C ASN A 214 -6.39 16.15 -0.27
N LYS A 215 -5.50 15.30 -0.75
CA LYS A 215 -4.12 15.16 -0.24
C LYS A 215 -3.14 15.98 -1.09
N ASN A 216 -2.00 16.33 -0.52
CA ASN A 216 -0.91 16.99 -1.25
C ASN A 216 -0.22 16.07 -2.27
N GLY A 217 -0.13 14.77 -1.99
CA GLY A 217 0.40 13.74 -2.85
C GLY A 217 -0.54 12.53 -2.94
N TRP A 218 -0.21 11.55 -3.79
CA TRP A 218 -1.02 10.34 -4.01
C TRP A 218 -2.45 10.66 -4.40
N ARG A 219 -2.66 11.68 -5.20
CA ARG A 219 -3.99 12.27 -5.42
C ARG A 219 -4.95 11.33 -6.14
N PHE A 220 -4.46 10.46 -7.02
CA PHE A 220 -5.28 9.41 -7.64
C PHE A 220 -5.79 8.39 -6.60
N TYR A 221 -5.00 8.07 -5.55
CA TYR A 221 -5.37 7.09 -4.54
C TYR A 221 -6.49 7.60 -3.64
N GLN A 222 -7.63 6.93 -3.70
CA GLN A 222 -8.86 7.35 -3.03
C GLN A 222 -8.82 6.99 -1.54
N ASN A 223 -8.51 7.99 -0.69
CA ASN A 223 -8.70 7.87 0.75
C ASN A 223 -10.00 8.55 1.18
N ALA A 224 -10.88 7.84 1.88
CA ALA A 224 -12.17 8.38 2.28
C ALA A 224 -12.53 8.07 3.74
N GLU A 225 -13.53 8.78 4.24
CA GLU A 225 -14.28 8.40 5.43
C GLU A 225 -15.29 7.31 5.08
N LEU A 226 -15.43 6.36 6.00
CA LEU A 226 -16.48 5.35 5.98
C LEU A 226 -17.36 5.56 7.20
N ILE A 227 -18.65 5.72 6.98
CA ILE A 227 -19.64 6.01 8.01
C ILE A 227 -20.59 4.83 8.14
N PHE A 228 -20.76 4.37 9.36
CA PHE A 228 -21.62 3.25 9.73
C PHE A 228 -22.71 3.79 10.67
N ASP A 229 -23.94 3.74 10.21
CA ASP A 229 -25.13 4.14 10.96
C ASP A 229 -26.10 2.96 10.99
N ASN A 230 -26.03 2.19 12.08
CA ASN A 230 -26.72 0.92 12.21
C ASN A 230 -26.45 -0.01 11.00
N ALA A 231 -25.21 0.00 10.51
CA ALA A 231 -24.84 -0.81 9.36
C ALA A 231 -25.01 -2.28 9.70
N ARG A 232 -25.94 -2.94 8.98
CA ARG A 232 -26.36 -4.32 9.28
C ARG A 232 -25.47 -5.31 8.54
N VAL A 233 -24.66 -6.05 9.29
CA VAL A 233 -23.68 -7.01 8.76
C VAL A 233 -24.02 -8.42 9.29
N PRO A 234 -24.22 -9.42 8.42
CA PRO A 234 -24.47 -10.79 8.83
C PRO A 234 -23.33 -11.36 9.67
N HIS A 235 -23.66 -12.23 10.64
CA HIS A 235 -22.64 -12.95 11.41
C HIS A 235 -21.71 -13.78 10.52
N ALA A 236 -22.22 -14.31 9.42
CA ALA A 236 -21.44 -15.04 8.43
C ALA A 236 -20.29 -14.21 7.80
N ASN A 237 -20.27 -12.88 8.00
CA ASN A 237 -19.20 -12.00 7.55
C ASN A 237 -18.11 -11.75 8.60
N VAL A 238 -18.21 -12.36 9.78
CA VAL A 238 -17.12 -12.34 10.79
C VAL A 238 -15.96 -13.18 10.27
N ILE A 239 -14.76 -12.62 10.25
CA ILE A 239 -13.54 -13.34 9.90
C ILE A 239 -12.97 -13.99 11.17
N GLY A 240 -12.85 -15.31 11.15
CA GLY A 240 -12.40 -16.08 12.32
C GLY A 240 -13.43 -16.07 13.45
N GLU A 241 -13.03 -15.64 14.62
CA GLU A 241 -13.85 -15.64 15.84
C GLU A 241 -14.23 -14.22 16.27
N VAL A 242 -15.36 -14.08 16.96
CA VAL A 242 -15.70 -12.83 17.66
C VAL A 242 -14.62 -12.53 18.70
N ASN A 243 -14.18 -11.29 18.76
CA ASN A 243 -13.02 -10.82 19.54
C ASN A 243 -11.66 -11.39 19.08
N GLY A 244 -11.63 -12.13 17.96
CA GLY A 244 -10.42 -12.71 17.36
C GLY A 244 -9.75 -11.87 16.28
N GLY A 245 -10.16 -10.61 16.08
CA GLY A 245 -9.67 -9.78 14.94
C GLY A 245 -8.16 -9.53 14.94
N HIS A 246 -7.52 -9.47 16.11
CA HIS A 246 -6.06 -9.37 16.19
C HIS A 246 -5.38 -10.65 15.72
N LYS A 247 -5.87 -11.81 16.16
CA LYS A 247 -5.38 -13.15 15.76
C LYS A 247 -5.56 -13.38 14.25
N ALA A 248 -6.72 -13.00 13.70
CA ALA A 248 -6.98 -13.11 12.28
C ALA A 248 -5.97 -12.31 11.42
N ARG A 249 -5.64 -11.08 11.84
CA ARG A 249 -4.63 -10.28 11.15
C ARG A 249 -3.20 -10.81 11.30
N ALA A 250 -2.88 -11.42 12.43
CA ALA A 250 -1.57 -12.03 12.68
C ALA A 250 -1.31 -13.28 11.82
N ALA A 251 -2.32 -13.83 11.15
CA ALA A 251 -2.15 -14.91 10.18
C ALA A 251 -1.35 -14.50 8.94
N ASP A 252 -1.29 -13.19 8.62
CA ASP A 252 -0.39 -12.69 7.59
C ASP A 252 1.05 -12.58 8.12
N THR A 253 1.84 -13.60 7.87
CA THR A 253 3.27 -13.67 8.25
C THR A 253 4.21 -13.02 7.24
N SER A 254 3.71 -12.62 6.06
CA SER A 254 4.52 -12.08 4.97
C SER A 254 5.08 -10.68 5.26
N GLN A 255 4.49 -9.94 6.20
CA GLN A 255 4.76 -8.51 6.44
C GLN A 255 4.61 -7.67 5.16
N PHE A 256 3.73 -8.08 4.26
CA PHE A 256 3.52 -7.47 2.95
C PHE A 256 3.35 -5.94 3.00
N GLY A 257 2.66 -5.40 4.00
CA GLY A 257 2.40 -3.96 4.08
C GLY A 257 3.66 -3.08 4.19
N ASP A 258 4.74 -3.58 4.79
CA ASP A 258 6.01 -2.85 4.89
C ASP A 258 6.83 -3.01 3.59
N ILE A 259 6.81 -4.21 2.97
CA ILE A 259 7.42 -4.48 1.65
C ILE A 259 6.71 -3.66 0.56
N GLU A 260 5.38 -3.62 0.58
CA GLU A 260 4.54 -2.86 -0.34
C GLU A 260 4.95 -1.38 -0.39
N LEU A 261 5.04 -0.74 0.75
CA LEU A 261 5.41 0.67 0.81
C LEU A 261 6.87 0.90 0.39
N ALA A 262 7.78 -0.02 0.71
CA ALA A 262 9.17 0.07 0.27
C ALA A 262 9.32 -0.15 -1.25
N GLY A 263 8.57 -1.08 -1.85
CA GLY A 263 8.56 -1.30 -3.30
C GLY A 263 7.97 -0.12 -4.08
N ILE A 264 6.92 0.50 -3.56
CA ILE A 264 6.36 1.74 -4.15
C ILE A 264 7.38 2.88 -4.04
N ALA A 265 8.08 3.03 -2.90
CA ALA A 265 9.14 4.02 -2.74
C ALA A 265 10.27 3.83 -3.75
N LEU A 266 10.66 2.57 -4.03
CA LEU A 266 11.63 2.25 -5.07
C LEU A 266 11.19 2.76 -6.45
N GLY A 267 9.93 2.53 -6.82
CA GLY A 267 9.41 3.03 -8.11
C GLY A 267 9.44 4.56 -8.22
N ILE A 268 9.16 5.29 -7.14
CA ILE A 268 9.31 6.76 -7.11
C ILE A 268 10.78 7.17 -7.23
N CYS A 269 11.70 6.46 -6.56
CA CYS A 269 13.14 6.71 -6.68
C CYS A 269 13.62 6.50 -8.13
N ASP A 270 13.17 5.43 -8.78
CA ASP A 270 13.46 5.18 -10.19
C ASP A 270 12.95 6.30 -11.10
N ALA A 271 11.70 6.74 -10.91
CA ALA A 271 11.12 7.84 -11.68
C ALA A 271 11.91 9.15 -11.49
N ALA A 272 12.28 9.47 -10.24
CA ALA A 272 13.04 10.68 -9.93
C ALA A 272 14.46 10.64 -10.52
N LEU A 273 15.14 9.48 -10.47
CA LEU A 273 16.47 9.29 -11.05
C LEU A 273 16.42 9.39 -12.57
N GLU A 274 15.47 8.73 -13.24
CA GLU A 274 15.26 8.82 -14.69
C GLU A 274 15.03 10.28 -15.11
N MET A 275 14.17 11.00 -14.40
CA MET A 275 13.85 12.41 -14.67
C MET A 275 15.08 13.30 -14.49
N GLY A 276 15.83 13.16 -13.38
CA GLY A 276 17.04 13.92 -13.11
C GLY A 276 18.13 13.68 -14.16
N LEU A 277 18.32 12.43 -14.59
CA LEU A 277 19.26 12.07 -15.66
C LEU A 277 18.86 12.70 -17.01
N GLN A 278 17.60 12.61 -17.37
CA GLN A 278 17.09 13.20 -18.62
C GLN A 278 17.25 14.73 -18.62
N TYR A 279 16.90 15.38 -17.51
CA TYR A 279 17.04 16.82 -17.34
C TYR A 279 18.52 17.24 -17.44
N ALA A 280 19.41 16.56 -16.74
CA ALA A 280 20.84 16.87 -16.73
C ALA A 280 21.51 16.71 -18.11
N ARG A 281 21.04 15.77 -18.94
CA ARG A 281 21.55 15.54 -20.31
C ARG A 281 21.05 16.57 -21.32
N LYS A 282 19.85 17.11 -21.12
CA LYS A 282 19.20 18.02 -22.08
C LYS A 282 19.41 19.50 -21.76
N THR A 283 19.64 19.84 -20.50
CA THR A 283 19.70 21.22 -20.03
C THR A 283 21.14 21.74 -20.05
N THR A 284 21.33 22.94 -20.59
CA THR A 284 22.62 23.63 -20.61
C THR A 284 22.62 24.81 -19.63
N ARG A 285 23.72 24.99 -18.88
CA ARG A 285 24.01 26.13 -18.02
C ARG A 285 25.48 26.50 -18.15
N GLU A 286 25.80 27.80 -18.14
CA GLU A 286 27.18 28.29 -18.21
C GLU A 286 27.93 27.71 -19.42
N GLY A 287 27.22 27.57 -20.56
CA GLY A 287 27.79 27.06 -21.82
C GLY A 287 28.06 25.55 -21.87
N ARG A 288 27.67 24.78 -20.82
CA ARG A 288 27.85 23.31 -20.75
C ARG A 288 26.56 22.61 -20.35
N VAL A 289 26.40 21.36 -20.80
CA VAL A 289 25.30 20.51 -20.34
C VAL A 289 25.41 20.27 -18.82
N LEU A 290 24.29 20.21 -18.10
CA LEU A 290 24.30 20.05 -16.65
C LEU A 290 25.05 18.77 -16.20
N SER A 291 24.97 17.70 -16.96
CA SER A 291 25.69 16.45 -16.68
C SER A 291 27.22 16.57 -16.68
N ALA A 292 27.78 17.64 -17.26
CA ALA A 292 29.22 17.93 -17.23
C ALA A 292 29.67 18.67 -15.92
N HIS A 293 28.74 19.11 -15.09
CA HIS A 293 29.06 19.79 -13.83
C HIS A 293 29.23 18.80 -12.68
N GLN A 294 30.36 18.84 -11.97
CA GLN A 294 30.66 17.90 -10.86
C GLN A 294 29.60 17.91 -9.77
N THR A 295 29.05 19.08 -9.42
CA THR A 295 27.97 19.20 -8.43
C THR A 295 26.69 18.46 -8.85
N VAL A 296 26.40 18.39 -10.13
CA VAL A 296 25.27 17.61 -10.70
C VAL A 296 25.61 16.12 -10.67
N GLN A 297 26.83 15.76 -11.07
CA GLN A 297 27.30 14.35 -11.03
C GLN A 297 27.24 13.78 -9.62
N LEU A 298 27.67 14.52 -8.59
CA LEU A 298 27.56 14.10 -7.20
C LEU A 298 26.12 13.85 -6.76
N ARG A 299 25.17 14.70 -7.12
CA ARG A 299 23.74 14.49 -6.80
C ARG A 299 23.17 13.27 -7.51
N LEU A 300 23.45 13.11 -8.79
CA LEU A 300 23.00 11.92 -9.54
C LEU A 300 23.60 10.63 -8.99
N SER A 301 24.87 10.66 -8.57
CA SER A 301 25.52 9.51 -7.93
C SER A 301 24.86 9.18 -6.58
N GLU A 302 24.53 10.17 -5.75
CA GLU A 302 23.82 9.94 -4.49
C GLU A 302 22.42 9.33 -4.74
N MET A 303 21.66 9.87 -5.71
CA MET A 303 20.37 9.32 -6.12
C MET A 303 20.51 7.86 -6.57
N GLN A 304 21.49 7.54 -7.41
CA GLN A 304 21.75 6.18 -7.88
C GLN A 304 22.07 5.23 -6.71
N VAL A 305 22.97 5.61 -5.83
CA VAL A 305 23.38 4.78 -4.66
C VAL A 305 22.18 4.47 -3.76
N LEU A 306 21.37 5.48 -3.43
CA LEU A 306 20.19 5.28 -2.58
C LEU A 306 19.14 4.39 -3.25
N THR A 307 18.92 4.56 -4.56
CA THR A 307 17.97 3.76 -5.32
C THR A 307 18.40 2.30 -5.41
N GLU A 308 19.68 2.03 -5.71
CA GLU A 308 20.20 0.65 -5.79
C GLU A 308 20.29 -0.04 -4.42
N ALA A 309 20.65 0.71 -3.38
CA ALA A 309 20.61 0.20 -2.01
C ALA A 309 19.19 -0.19 -1.60
N LEU A 310 18.19 0.66 -1.90
CA LEU A 310 16.78 0.36 -1.64
C LEU A 310 16.29 -0.85 -2.46
N ARG A 311 16.65 -0.91 -3.75
CA ARG A 311 16.32 -2.04 -4.64
C ARG A 311 16.81 -3.36 -4.06
N SER A 312 18.10 -3.40 -3.71
CA SER A 312 18.73 -4.59 -3.13
C SER A 312 18.08 -4.98 -1.81
N PHE A 313 17.77 -4.00 -0.96
CA PHE A 313 17.19 -4.26 0.36
C PHE A 313 15.74 -4.75 0.25
N VAL A 314 14.90 -4.13 -0.59
CA VAL A 314 13.48 -4.53 -0.69
C VAL A 314 13.33 -5.89 -1.38
N LEU A 315 14.08 -6.17 -2.44
CA LEU A 315 14.03 -7.47 -3.13
C LEU A 315 14.55 -8.60 -2.24
N ARG A 316 15.65 -8.38 -1.51
CA ARG A 316 16.14 -9.33 -0.51
C ARG A 316 15.09 -9.57 0.57
N THR A 317 14.48 -8.52 1.10
CA THR A 317 13.44 -8.65 2.13
C THR A 317 12.24 -9.43 1.61
N ALA A 318 11.78 -9.15 0.39
CA ALA A 318 10.68 -9.88 -0.25
C ALA A 318 11.01 -11.37 -0.38
N TRP A 319 12.20 -11.70 -0.86
CA TRP A 319 12.68 -13.08 -0.99
C TRP A 319 12.76 -13.79 0.36
N GLU A 320 13.36 -13.16 1.38
CA GLU A 320 13.46 -13.74 2.72
C GLU A 320 12.07 -13.96 3.36
N ARG A 321 11.12 -13.02 3.16
CA ARG A 321 9.76 -13.16 3.69
C ARG A 321 8.94 -14.22 2.94
N GLU A 322 9.17 -14.41 1.64
CA GLU A 322 8.62 -15.53 0.89
C GLU A 322 9.08 -16.87 1.48
N LEU A 323 10.39 -17.02 1.76
CA LEU A 323 10.93 -18.21 2.43
C LEU A 323 10.34 -18.40 3.84
N ALA A 324 10.19 -17.32 4.61
CA ALA A 324 9.63 -17.36 5.96
C ALA A 324 8.15 -17.77 5.99
N SER A 325 7.44 -17.63 4.89
CA SER A 325 6.04 -18.02 4.75
C SER A 325 5.85 -19.50 4.40
N GLN A 326 6.94 -20.22 4.10
CA GLN A 326 6.88 -21.63 3.78
C GLN A 326 6.69 -22.51 5.03
N PRO A 327 5.99 -23.66 4.92
CA PRO A 327 5.83 -24.57 6.04
C PRO A 327 7.17 -25.01 6.64
N GLY A 328 7.32 -24.89 7.96
CA GLY A 328 8.53 -25.27 8.69
C GLY A 328 9.66 -24.22 8.71
N ALA A 329 9.47 -23.07 8.09
CA ALA A 329 10.44 -21.99 8.14
C ALA A 329 10.54 -21.35 9.54
N LYS A 330 11.78 -21.04 9.95
CA LYS A 330 12.06 -20.31 11.20
C LYS A 330 12.07 -18.80 10.91
N SER A 331 10.96 -18.12 11.17
CA SER A 331 10.79 -16.69 10.85
C SER A 331 11.77 -15.74 11.57
N LYS A 332 12.45 -16.19 12.63
CA LYS A 332 13.42 -15.38 13.39
C LYS A 332 14.74 -15.15 12.63
N ASP A 333 15.04 -15.98 11.62
CA ASP A 333 16.29 -15.92 10.88
C ASP A 333 16.27 -14.91 9.72
N TYR A 334 15.14 -14.25 9.50
CA TYR A 334 14.92 -13.36 8.36
C TYR A 334 14.79 -11.89 8.74
N VAL A 335 15.18 -11.00 7.82
CA VAL A 335 15.10 -9.55 8.03
C VAL A 335 13.66 -9.12 8.32
N ASN A 336 13.50 -8.30 9.36
CA ASN A 336 12.22 -7.67 9.64
C ASN A 336 11.91 -6.62 8.56
N ALA A 337 10.77 -6.77 7.88
CA ALA A 337 10.34 -5.88 6.80
C ALA A 337 10.17 -4.41 7.25
N GLN A 338 10.01 -4.16 8.55
CA GLN A 338 9.98 -2.79 9.09
C GLN A 338 11.29 -2.03 8.83
N LEU A 339 12.44 -2.72 8.81
CA LEU A 339 13.74 -2.08 8.56
C LEU A 339 13.83 -1.54 7.13
N VAL A 340 13.33 -2.29 6.14
CA VAL A 340 13.32 -1.81 4.76
C VAL A 340 12.34 -0.63 4.60
N MET A 341 11.20 -0.64 5.29
CA MET A 341 10.28 0.49 5.28
C MET A 341 10.89 1.78 5.88
N ILE A 342 11.67 1.65 6.98
CA ILE A 342 12.40 2.78 7.58
C ILE A 342 13.41 3.35 6.58
N PHE A 343 14.18 2.49 5.92
CA PHE A 343 15.16 2.89 4.90
C PHE A 343 14.49 3.51 3.67
N ALA A 344 13.39 2.92 3.19
CA ALA A 344 12.64 3.40 2.05
C ALA A 344 12.11 4.83 2.25
N LYS A 345 11.61 5.14 3.46
CA LYS A 345 11.15 6.49 3.80
C LYS A 345 12.25 7.53 3.61
N SER A 346 13.42 7.31 4.19
CA SER A 346 14.54 8.26 4.08
C SER A 346 15.06 8.36 2.64
N SER A 347 15.14 7.24 1.94
CA SER A 347 15.63 7.17 0.56
C SER A 347 14.71 7.91 -0.40
N VAL A 348 13.38 7.64 -0.37
CA VAL A 348 12.44 8.28 -1.30
C VAL A 348 12.38 9.79 -1.10
N GLN A 349 12.39 10.26 0.14
CA GLN A 349 12.42 11.69 0.44
C GLN A 349 13.72 12.35 -0.06
N ARG A 350 14.86 11.70 0.18
CA ARG A 350 16.16 12.25 -0.23
C ARG A 350 16.32 12.26 -1.75
N VAL A 351 15.97 11.17 -2.44
CA VAL A 351 16.09 11.06 -3.90
C VAL A 351 15.18 12.06 -4.62
N THR A 352 13.94 12.21 -4.19
CA THR A 352 13.02 13.18 -4.79
C THR A 352 13.42 14.62 -4.50
N GLN A 353 13.97 14.92 -3.31
CA GLN A 353 14.52 16.24 -3.00
C GLN A 353 15.74 16.55 -3.87
N LEU A 354 16.67 15.61 -4.07
CA LEU A 354 17.81 15.79 -4.97
C LEU A 354 17.38 16.03 -6.42
N ASN A 355 16.33 15.34 -6.89
CA ASN A 355 15.74 15.58 -8.20
C ASN A 355 15.18 17.01 -8.29
N LEU A 356 14.43 17.46 -7.29
CA LEU A 356 13.90 18.82 -7.24
C LEU A 356 15.01 19.87 -7.26
N ASP A 357 16.10 19.66 -6.50
CA ASP A 357 17.26 20.52 -6.46
C ASP A 357 18.01 20.60 -7.81
N LEU A 358 18.01 19.51 -8.60
CA LEU A 358 18.57 19.51 -9.96
C LEU A 358 17.79 20.43 -10.89
N HIS A 359 16.47 20.46 -10.77
CA HIS A 359 15.57 21.30 -11.55
C HIS A 359 15.57 22.77 -11.06
N ARG A 360 16.11 23.08 -9.88
CA ARG A 360 16.22 24.41 -9.26
C ARG A 360 14.85 25.11 -9.13
N ALA A 361 14.79 26.42 -9.42
CA ALA A 361 13.53 27.18 -9.37
C ALA A 361 12.48 26.65 -10.38
N ILE A 362 12.92 26.09 -11.50
CA ILE A 362 12.02 25.42 -12.45
C ILE A 362 11.42 24.16 -11.84
N GLY A 363 12.16 23.46 -10.98
CA GLY A 363 11.67 22.27 -10.28
C GLY A 363 10.45 22.54 -9.40
N ALA A 364 10.38 23.73 -8.79
CA ALA A 364 9.20 24.16 -8.02
C ALA A 364 7.99 24.52 -8.93
N MET A 365 8.23 24.71 -10.22
CA MET A 365 7.22 24.98 -11.25
C MET A 365 7.06 23.81 -12.25
N ASP A 366 7.98 22.86 -12.22
CA ASP A 366 7.90 21.61 -12.97
C ASP A 366 7.02 20.64 -12.18
N GLU A 367 5.80 20.54 -12.61
CA GLU A 367 4.77 19.76 -11.96
C GLU A 367 5.11 18.28 -11.79
N ALA A 368 5.96 17.72 -12.62
CA ALA A 368 6.40 16.34 -12.52
C ALA A 368 7.42 16.15 -11.39
N ALA A 369 8.43 17.02 -11.26
CA ALA A 369 9.42 16.95 -10.19
C ALA A 369 8.78 17.28 -8.83
N ASP A 370 7.91 18.31 -8.78
CA ASP A 370 7.14 18.69 -7.62
C ASP A 370 6.18 17.56 -7.18
N LYS A 371 5.46 16.94 -8.13
CA LYS A 371 4.58 15.81 -7.83
C LYS A 371 5.32 14.68 -7.12
N LEU A 372 6.49 14.27 -7.63
CA LEU A 372 7.28 13.20 -7.00
C LEU A 372 7.72 13.56 -5.58
N ALA A 373 8.09 14.82 -5.32
CA ALA A 373 8.45 15.29 -3.98
C ALA A 373 7.24 15.32 -3.03
N ARG A 374 6.08 15.78 -3.50
CA ARG A 374 4.82 15.75 -2.73
C ARG A 374 4.37 14.32 -2.43
N ASP A 375 4.49 13.43 -3.40
CA ASP A 375 4.20 12.02 -3.20
C ASP A 375 5.12 11.39 -2.17
N ALA A 376 6.43 11.68 -2.21
CA ALA A 376 7.40 11.21 -1.23
C ALA A 376 7.15 11.76 0.19
N ALA A 377 6.63 12.99 0.31
CA ALA A 377 6.33 13.59 1.61
C ALA A 377 5.26 12.81 2.40
N ILE A 378 4.37 12.07 1.72
CA ILE A 378 3.34 11.24 2.36
C ILE A 378 3.95 10.13 3.23
N TRP A 379 5.17 9.64 2.94
CA TRP A 379 5.86 8.63 3.78
C TRP A 379 6.06 9.08 5.23
N THR A 380 6.03 10.38 5.54
CA THR A 380 6.08 10.89 6.92
C THR A 380 4.94 10.37 7.78
N HIS A 381 3.80 10.08 7.17
CA HIS A 381 2.55 9.74 7.85
C HIS A 381 2.08 8.30 7.62
N LEU A 382 2.79 7.55 6.77
CA LEU A 382 2.40 6.17 6.46
C LEU A 382 2.87 5.18 7.53
N ALA A 383 2.08 4.13 7.73
CA ALA A 383 2.40 2.92 8.47
C ALA A 383 2.96 3.14 9.90
N GLY A 384 2.64 4.28 10.54
CA GLY A 384 3.14 4.58 11.90
C GLY A 384 4.58 5.08 11.94
N SER A 385 5.18 5.35 10.80
CA SER A 385 6.45 6.08 10.58
C SER A 385 7.49 6.02 11.73
N THR A 386 7.47 6.99 12.67
CA THR A 386 8.39 7.05 13.83
C THR A 386 8.22 5.86 14.77
N LEU A 387 7.01 5.31 14.89
CA LEU A 387 6.74 4.14 15.72
C LEU A 387 7.48 2.89 15.23
N LEU A 388 7.71 2.76 13.91
CA LEU A 388 8.50 1.66 13.36
C LEU A 388 9.93 1.66 13.89
N ASN A 389 10.56 2.83 14.04
CA ASN A 389 11.89 2.95 14.63
C ASN A 389 11.90 2.45 16.09
N ILE A 390 10.86 2.78 16.87
CA ILE A 390 10.74 2.33 18.27
C ILE A 390 10.55 0.81 18.32
N ILE A 391 9.71 0.24 17.46
CA ILE A 391 9.48 -1.20 17.39
C ILE A 391 10.78 -1.93 17.00
N ALA A 392 11.47 -1.44 15.96
CA ALA A 392 12.73 -2.02 15.51
C ALA A 392 13.81 -1.98 16.60
N ALA A 393 13.94 -0.84 17.32
CA ALA A 393 14.87 -0.71 18.44
C ALA A 393 14.52 -1.67 19.58
N LYS A 394 13.25 -1.79 19.96
CA LYS A 394 12.80 -2.75 20.98
C LYS A 394 13.10 -4.19 20.58
N THR A 395 12.88 -4.57 19.32
CA THR A 395 13.22 -5.90 18.82
C THR A 395 14.73 -6.17 18.92
N LEU A 396 15.57 -5.18 18.58
CA LEU A 396 17.03 -5.30 18.68
C LEU A 396 17.51 -5.43 20.14
N ILE A 397 16.92 -4.68 21.08
CA ILE A 397 17.32 -4.66 22.48
C ILE A 397 16.91 -5.93 23.22
N ASN A 398 15.74 -6.46 22.90
CA ASN A 398 15.13 -7.59 23.62
C ASN A 398 15.46 -8.97 23.01
N GLY A 399 16.22 -9.01 21.91
CA GLY A 399 16.70 -10.26 21.25
C GLY A 399 15.62 -10.93 20.49
#